data_6214c6db37db5fe50e5b1a309ae29de3
#
_entry.id   6214c6db37db5fe50e5b1a309ae29de3
#
_cell.length_a   1.000
_cell.length_b   1.000
_cell.length_c   1.000
_cell.angle_alpha   90.00
_cell.angle_beta   90.00
_cell.angle_gamma   90.00
#
_symmetry.space_group_name_H-M   'P 1'
#
loop_
_entity.id
_entity.type
_entity.pdbx_description
1 polymer ?
#
loop_
_entity_poly.entity_id
_entity_poly.type
_entity_poly.pdbx_seq_one_letter_code
_entity_poly.pdbx_strand_id
1 'polypeptide(L)'
;NQVWTNYNKSYEGLQHFNYFQPGKGWSSGPTALWLSAQHRHKTIYILGFDYKGLKEGMKFNNLYADTPNYKKSQDSATFFGNWLRQTASVIKEHEKTEFVRVIAPDNYCPEELNKLENYNTITVQELKNRFVLV
;
A
#
# COMPACT_ATOMS: atom_id res chain seq x y z
N ASN A 1 -17.13 -8.68 7.40
CA ASN A 1 -15.77 -8.45 6.86
C ASN A 1 -15.59 -9.30 5.62
N GLN A 2 -15.08 -8.73 4.54
CA GLN A 2 -14.75 -9.45 3.31
C GLN A 2 -13.24 -9.71 3.27
N VAL A 3 -12.87 -10.94 2.92
CA VAL A 3 -11.47 -11.32 2.68
C VAL A 3 -11.28 -11.52 1.19
N TRP A 4 -10.25 -10.90 0.64
CA TRP A 4 -9.87 -10.99 -0.76
C TRP A 4 -8.50 -11.67 -0.89
N THR A 5 -8.37 -12.60 -1.79
CA THR A 5 -7.12 -13.33 -2.04
C THR A 5 -6.92 -13.65 -3.52
N ASN A 6 -5.68 -13.94 -3.87
CA ASN A 6 -5.32 -14.35 -5.21
C ASN A 6 -5.72 -15.82 -5.45
N TYR A 7 -6.20 -16.14 -6.65
CA TYR A 7 -6.68 -17.46 -7.04
C TYR A 7 -5.60 -18.56 -7.13
N ASN A 8 -4.33 -18.24 -6.94
CA ASN A 8 -3.22 -19.18 -7.10
C ASN A 8 -3.15 -20.31 -6.06
N LYS A 9 -4.00 -20.29 -5.04
CA LYS A 9 -4.11 -21.38 -4.05
C LYS A 9 -5.57 -21.59 -3.70
N SER A 10 -6.10 -22.78 -4.02
CA SER A 10 -7.36 -23.22 -3.42
C SER A 10 -7.10 -23.58 -1.96
N TYR A 11 -7.66 -22.82 -1.06
CA TYR A 11 -7.67 -23.17 0.35
C TYR A 11 -8.94 -23.97 0.62
N GLU A 12 -8.78 -25.27 0.93
CA GLU A 12 -9.89 -26.11 1.30
C GLU A 12 -10.63 -25.51 2.52
N GLY A 13 -11.96 -25.40 2.44
CA GLY A 13 -12.76 -24.79 3.52
C GLY A 13 -12.87 -23.26 3.51
N LEU A 14 -12.29 -22.56 2.54
CA LEU A 14 -12.31 -21.09 2.45
C LEU A 14 -13.17 -20.56 1.29
N GLN A 15 -14.29 -21.20 1.01
CA GLN A 15 -15.24 -20.80 -0.06
C GLN A 15 -15.86 -19.41 0.18
N HIS A 16 -15.80 -18.90 1.40
CA HIS A 16 -16.29 -17.57 1.76
C HIS A 16 -15.31 -16.42 1.39
N PHE A 17 -14.13 -16.74 0.87
CA PHE A 17 -13.19 -15.72 0.40
C PHE A 17 -13.57 -15.24 -0.99
N ASN A 18 -13.36 -13.96 -1.21
CA ASN A 18 -13.43 -13.38 -2.54
C ASN A 18 -12.09 -13.58 -3.25
N TYR A 19 -12.16 -14.07 -4.48
CA TYR A 19 -10.97 -14.31 -5.30
C TYR A 19 -10.90 -13.29 -6.43
N PHE A 20 -9.71 -12.82 -6.73
CA PHE A 20 -9.47 -11.90 -7.83
C PHE A 20 -8.46 -12.46 -8.84
N GLN A 21 -8.66 -12.10 -10.09
CA GLN A 21 -7.77 -12.42 -11.21
C GLN A 21 -7.65 -11.20 -12.14
N PRO A 22 -6.56 -11.09 -12.92
CA PRO A 22 -5.37 -11.95 -12.84
C PRO A 22 -4.53 -11.63 -11.60
N GLY A 23 -3.78 -12.63 -11.11
CA GLY A 23 -2.72 -12.37 -10.14
C GLY A 23 -1.63 -11.54 -10.80
N LYS A 24 -1.36 -10.36 -10.27
CA LYS A 24 -0.34 -9.44 -10.82
C LYS A 24 1.10 -9.89 -10.52
N GLY A 25 1.30 -10.82 -9.60
CA GLY A 25 2.63 -11.16 -9.08
C GLY A 25 3.28 -10.00 -8.32
N TRP A 26 2.49 -9.05 -7.89
CA TRP A 26 2.92 -7.85 -7.19
C TRP A 26 2.95 -8.07 -5.67
N SER A 27 3.60 -7.16 -4.97
CA SER A 27 3.54 -7.08 -3.51
C SER A 27 2.11 -6.83 -3.03
N SER A 28 1.81 -7.27 -1.80
CA SER A 28 0.45 -7.23 -1.24
C SER A 28 -0.15 -5.82 -1.21
N GLY A 29 0.65 -4.82 -0.82
CA GLY A 29 0.20 -3.42 -0.75
C GLY A 29 -0.27 -2.88 -2.11
N PRO A 30 0.58 -2.86 -3.14
CA PRO A 30 0.18 -2.44 -4.50
C PRO A 30 -0.96 -3.28 -5.09
N THR A 31 -1.03 -4.58 -4.77
CA THR A 31 -2.14 -5.44 -5.21
C THR A 31 -3.46 -5.02 -4.56
N ALA A 32 -3.46 -4.73 -3.26
CA ALA A 32 -4.64 -4.24 -2.55
C ALA A 32 -5.09 -2.87 -3.08
N LEU A 33 -4.13 -1.99 -3.37
CA LEU A 33 -4.38 -0.69 -3.97
C LEU A 33 -5.04 -0.81 -5.35
N TRP A 34 -4.49 -1.67 -6.21
CA TRP A 34 -5.07 -1.97 -7.52
C TRP A 34 -6.50 -2.51 -7.40
N LEU A 35 -6.72 -3.48 -6.52
CA LEU A 35 -8.04 -4.07 -6.29
C LEU A 35 -9.05 -3.00 -5.85
N SER A 36 -8.67 -2.13 -4.92
CA SER A 36 -9.49 -1.01 -4.46
C SER A 36 -9.85 -0.05 -5.60
N ALA A 37 -8.89 0.26 -6.46
CA ALA A 37 -9.12 1.12 -7.63
C ALA A 37 -10.04 0.47 -8.67
N GLN A 38 -9.94 -0.87 -8.88
CA GLN A 38 -10.87 -1.62 -9.74
C GLN A 38 -12.33 -1.54 -9.25
N HIS A 39 -12.55 -1.39 -7.96
CA HIS A 39 -13.88 -1.15 -7.38
C HIS A 39 -14.40 0.29 -7.55
N ARG A 40 -13.70 1.12 -8.33
CA ARG A 40 -14.10 2.48 -8.73
C ARG A 40 -14.36 3.43 -7.56
N HIS A 41 -13.62 3.31 -6.48
CA HIS A 41 -13.66 4.31 -5.42
C HIS A 41 -13.18 5.67 -5.94
N LYS A 42 -13.86 6.75 -5.58
CA LYS A 42 -13.49 8.11 -5.99
C LYS A 42 -12.19 8.55 -5.33
N THR A 43 -12.02 8.23 -4.06
CA THR A 43 -10.83 8.54 -3.27
C THR A 43 -10.37 7.30 -2.53
N ILE A 44 -9.07 7.02 -2.57
CA ILE A 44 -8.42 5.92 -1.85
C ILE A 44 -7.36 6.51 -0.93
N TYR A 45 -7.49 6.27 0.38
CA TYR A 45 -6.51 6.67 1.38
C TYR A 45 -5.48 5.57 1.60
N ILE A 46 -4.20 5.92 1.52
CA ILE A 46 -3.07 5.00 1.62
C ILE A 46 -2.34 5.26 2.94
N LEU A 47 -2.34 4.27 3.83
CA LEU A 47 -1.64 4.32 5.12
C LEU A 47 -0.55 3.24 5.19
N GLY A 48 0.58 3.58 5.80
CA GLY A 48 1.66 2.61 6.04
C GLY A 48 2.49 2.24 4.81
N PHE A 49 2.41 2.99 3.71
CA PHE A 49 3.26 2.79 2.53
C PHE A 49 4.49 3.71 2.63
N ASP A 50 5.52 3.29 3.32
CA ASP A 50 6.67 4.14 3.64
C ASP A 50 7.69 4.28 2.50
N TYR A 51 7.84 3.26 1.66
CA TYR A 51 8.79 3.20 0.53
C TYR A 51 10.26 3.40 0.92
N LYS A 52 10.57 3.31 2.20
CA LYS A 52 11.93 3.49 2.74
C LYS A 52 12.13 2.66 3.99
N GLY A 53 13.34 2.13 4.16
CA GLY A 53 13.75 1.50 5.41
C GLY A 53 14.02 2.51 6.53
N LEU A 54 14.16 2.02 7.75
CA LEU A 54 14.62 2.80 8.91
C LEU A 54 16.13 3.06 8.83
N LYS A 55 16.63 3.97 9.69
CA LYS A 55 18.05 4.31 9.78
C LYS A 55 18.66 4.60 8.40
N GLU A 56 18.28 5.72 7.82
CA GLU A 56 18.72 6.18 6.50
C GLU A 56 18.36 5.22 5.33
N GLY A 57 17.34 4.39 5.52
CA GLY A 57 16.86 3.45 4.52
C GLY A 57 17.54 2.09 4.53
N MET A 58 18.52 1.85 5.44
CA MET A 58 19.29 0.61 5.46
C MET A 58 18.66 -0.53 6.25
N LYS A 59 17.77 -0.24 7.20
CA LYS A 59 17.14 -1.24 8.07
C LYS A 59 15.71 -1.56 7.67
N PHE A 60 15.32 -2.80 7.93
CA PHE A 60 14.01 -3.31 7.60
C PHE A 60 12.91 -2.55 8.37
N ASN A 61 11.92 -2.05 7.64
CA ASN A 61 10.78 -1.31 8.19
C ASN A 61 9.49 -2.06 7.89
N ASN A 62 8.91 -2.68 8.91
CA ASN A 62 7.62 -3.35 8.81
C ASN A 62 7.01 -3.53 10.20
N LEU A 63 5.69 -3.40 10.29
CA LEU A 63 4.93 -3.57 11.53
C LEU A 63 5.11 -4.96 12.16
N TYR A 64 5.34 -5.99 11.35
CA TYR A 64 5.52 -7.38 11.78
C TYR A 64 7.00 -7.78 11.94
N ALA A 65 7.93 -6.83 11.85
CA ALA A 65 9.33 -7.11 12.13
C ALA A 65 9.49 -7.75 13.51
N ASP A 66 10.49 -8.63 13.63
CA ASP A 66 10.80 -9.39 14.87
C ASP A 66 9.76 -10.42 15.30
N THR A 67 8.68 -10.63 14.55
CA THR A 67 7.77 -11.75 14.76
C THR A 67 8.36 -13.06 14.21
N PRO A 68 7.88 -14.25 14.68
CA PRO A 68 8.49 -15.55 14.30
C PRO A 68 8.56 -15.82 12.80
N ASN A 69 7.62 -15.28 12.03
CA ASN A 69 7.49 -15.54 10.59
C ASN A 69 7.93 -14.37 9.71
N TYR A 70 8.64 -13.39 10.28
CA TYR A 70 9.02 -12.19 9.54
C TYR A 70 10.51 -11.84 9.75
N LYS A 71 11.04 -10.99 8.87
CA LYS A 71 12.41 -10.47 9.00
C LYS A 71 12.62 -9.71 10.31
N LYS A 72 13.85 -9.73 10.78
CA LYS A 72 14.25 -8.95 11.95
C LYS A 72 14.38 -7.47 11.63
N SER A 73 14.08 -6.61 12.60
CA SER A 73 14.26 -5.14 12.47
C SER A 73 15.71 -4.73 12.18
N GLN A 74 16.69 -5.60 12.55
CA GLN A 74 18.11 -5.39 12.30
C GLN A 74 18.56 -5.85 10.89
N ASP A 75 17.74 -6.59 10.18
CA ASP A 75 18.04 -7.05 8.82
C ASP A 75 18.13 -5.87 7.84
N SER A 76 18.73 -6.12 6.69
CA SER A 76 18.79 -5.14 5.62
C SER A 76 17.38 -4.82 5.10
N ALA A 77 17.17 -3.57 4.76
CA ALA A 77 15.92 -3.11 4.16
C ALA A 77 15.59 -3.90 2.89
N THR A 78 14.31 -4.14 2.66
CA THR A 78 13.83 -4.69 1.39
C THR A 78 13.98 -3.64 0.30
N PHE A 79 14.24 -4.05 -0.94
CA PHE A 79 14.25 -3.14 -2.07
C PHE A 79 12.84 -2.65 -2.38
N PHE A 80 12.55 -1.41 -2.04
CA PHE A 80 11.22 -0.80 -2.19
C PHE A 80 10.89 -0.33 -3.62
N GLY A 81 11.85 -0.34 -4.52
CA GLY A 81 11.66 0.13 -5.89
C GLY A 81 10.56 -0.60 -6.66
N ASN A 82 10.37 -1.90 -6.41
CA ASN A 82 9.28 -2.66 -7.01
C ASN A 82 7.91 -2.17 -6.52
N TRP A 83 7.78 -1.94 -5.22
CA TRP A 83 6.53 -1.45 -4.62
C TRP A 83 6.19 -0.06 -5.12
N LEU A 84 7.19 0.81 -5.21
CA LEU A 84 7.02 2.15 -5.74
C LEU A 84 6.54 2.14 -7.19
N ARG A 85 7.20 1.37 -8.07
CA ARG A 85 6.80 1.24 -9.48
C ARG A 85 5.39 0.67 -9.62
N GLN A 86 5.05 -0.37 -8.85
CA GLN A 86 3.74 -0.99 -8.87
C GLN A 86 2.66 -0.01 -8.41
N THR A 87 2.91 0.75 -7.35
CA THR A 87 2.00 1.81 -6.87
C THR A 87 1.82 2.89 -7.94
N ALA A 88 2.90 3.37 -8.53
CA ALA A 88 2.82 4.38 -9.60
C ALA A 88 2.02 3.88 -10.81
N SER A 89 2.15 2.60 -11.19
CA SER A 89 1.35 2.00 -12.25
C SER A 89 -0.14 2.02 -11.92
N VAL A 90 -0.52 1.62 -10.70
CA VAL A 90 -1.93 1.66 -10.27
C VAL A 90 -2.51 3.06 -10.37
N ILE A 91 -1.79 4.06 -9.88
CA ILE A 91 -2.24 5.45 -9.89
C ILE A 91 -2.43 5.97 -11.32
N LYS A 92 -1.46 5.70 -12.21
CA LYS A 92 -1.53 6.08 -13.63
C LYS A 92 -2.67 5.41 -14.39
N GLU A 93 -2.95 4.13 -14.09
CA GLU A 93 -4.02 3.37 -14.75
C GLU A 93 -5.43 3.82 -14.31
N HIS A 94 -5.54 4.56 -13.21
CA HIS A 94 -6.83 4.94 -12.60
C HIS A 94 -6.96 6.46 -12.42
N GLU A 95 -6.86 7.20 -13.50
CA GLU A 95 -6.86 8.67 -13.53
C GLU A 95 -8.09 9.31 -12.88
N LYS A 96 -9.23 8.60 -12.84
CA LYS A 96 -10.48 9.08 -12.23
C LYS A 96 -10.57 8.85 -10.71
N THR A 97 -9.58 8.18 -10.13
CA THR A 97 -9.48 7.93 -8.70
C THR A 97 -8.42 8.84 -8.10
N GLU A 98 -8.76 9.55 -7.04
CA GLU A 98 -7.81 10.31 -6.23
C GLU A 98 -7.13 9.38 -5.25
N PHE A 99 -5.80 9.38 -5.21
CA PHE A 99 -4.99 8.63 -4.26
C PHE A 99 -4.37 9.58 -3.23
N VAL A 100 -4.74 9.40 -1.97
CA VAL A 100 -4.32 10.27 -0.88
C VAL A 100 -3.47 9.48 0.12
N ARG A 101 -2.16 9.70 0.10
CA ARG A 101 -1.27 9.04 1.06
C ARG A 101 -1.21 9.84 2.36
N VAL A 102 -1.46 9.17 3.47
CA VAL A 102 -1.36 9.75 4.80
C VAL A 102 0.08 9.58 5.30
N ILE A 103 0.72 10.69 5.63
CA ILE A 103 2.14 10.75 6.00
C ILE A 103 2.35 11.40 7.37
N ALA A 104 3.42 10.98 8.05
CA ALA A 104 4.02 11.73 9.15
C ALA A 104 5.03 12.76 8.59
N PRO A 105 5.43 13.77 9.36
CA PRO A 105 6.33 14.83 8.89
C PRO A 105 7.64 14.34 8.29
N ASP A 106 8.18 13.23 8.81
CA ASP A 106 9.47 12.66 8.40
C ASP A 106 9.35 11.55 7.34
N ASN A 107 8.16 11.32 6.81
CA ASN A 107 7.98 10.27 5.80
C ASN A 107 8.65 10.64 4.49
N TYR A 108 9.31 9.65 3.90
CA TYR A 108 9.86 9.78 2.56
C TYR A 108 8.75 9.97 1.53
N CYS A 109 8.87 11.00 0.70
CA CYS A 109 7.93 11.30 -0.37
C CYS A 109 8.61 11.08 -1.73
N PRO A 110 8.34 9.94 -2.40
CA PRO A 110 8.93 9.62 -3.70
C PRO A 110 8.52 10.62 -4.77
N GLU A 111 9.48 11.16 -5.50
CA GLU A 111 9.24 12.12 -6.58
C GLU A 111 8.37 11.52 -7.70
N GLU A 112 8.53 10.24 -7.97
CA GLU A 112 7.75 9.51 -8.98
C GLU A 112 6.25 9.52 -8.71
N LEU A 113 5.84 9.53 -7.44
CA LEU A 113 4.44 9.63 -7.06
C LEU A 113 3.97 11.10 -7.04
N ASN A 114 4.80 12.01 -6.54
CA ASN A 114 4.45 13.42 -6.42
C ASN A 114 4.20 14.10 -7.78
N LYS A 115 4.68 13.52 -8.87
CA LYS A 115 4.44 14.00 -10.25
C LYS A 115 3.08 13.58 -10.82
N LEU A 116 2.33 12.71 -10.14
CA LEU A 116 1.06 12.20 -10.64
C LEU A 116 -0.08 13.13 -10.22
N GLU A 117 -0.88 13.56 -11.19
CA GLU A 117 -1.93 14.56 -10.98
C GLU A 117 -3.03 14.12 -10.00
N ASN A 118 -3.30 12.82 -9.96
CA ASN A 118 -4.31 12.21 -9.11
C ASN A 118 -3.73 11.62 -7.80
N TYR A 119 -2.52 12.05 -7.40
CA TYR A 119 -1.88 11.66 -6.15
C TYR A 119 -1.58 12.86 -5.26
N ASN A 120 -1.95 12.75 -3.98
CA ASN A 120 -1.71 13.78 -2.97
C ASN A 120 -1.22 13.16 -1.68
N THR A 121 -0.63 14.00 -0.82
CA THR A 121 -0.27 13.62 0.55
C THR A 121 -1.00 14.51 1.55
N ILE A 122 -1.41 13.93 2.66
CA ILE A 122 -1.99 14.63 3.80
C ILE A 122 -1.39 14.13 5.11
N THR A 123 -1.48 14.94 6.14
CA THR A 123 -1.09 14.55 7.49
C THR A 123 -2.17 13.71 8.17
N VAL A 124 -1.80 13.02 9.26
CA VAL A 124 -2.76 12.29 10.11
C VAL A 124 -3.82 13.25 10.68
N GLN A 125 -3.44 14.50 11.01
CA GLN A 125 -4.38 15.48 11.54
C GLN A 125 -5.41 15.90 10.48
N GLU A 126 -4.98 16.12 9.25
CA GLU A 126 -5.89 16.43 8.13
C GLU A 126 -6.84 15.26 7.84
N LEU A 127 -6.35 14.01 7.91
CA LEU A 127 -7.21 12.84 7.77
C LEU A 127 -8.30 12.83 8.86
N LYS A 128 -7.91 13.03 10.13
CA LYS A 128 -8.86 13.09 11.26
C LYS A 128 -9.92 14.17 11.04
N ASN A 129 -9.51 15.35 10.59
CA ASN A 129 -10.42 16.47 10.34
C ASN A 129 -11.41 16.16 9.22
N ARG A 130 -10.99 15.43 8.17
CA ARG A 130 -11.87 15.04 7.06
C ARG A 130 -12.97 14.06 7.46
N PHE A 131 -12.69 13.17 8.40
CA PHE A 131 -13.62 12.10 8.76
C PHE A 131 -14.34 12.32 10.11
N VAL A 132 -14.05 13.41 10.82
CA VAL A 132 -14.63 13.66 12.16
C VAL A 132 -14.60 12.35 12.97
N LEU A 133 -13.41 11.77 13.12
CA LEU A 133 -13.23 10.57 13.93
C LEU A 133 -13.46 10.97 15.40
N VAL A 134 -14.68 10.74 15.80
CA VAL A 134 -15.13 10.94 17.18
C VAL A 134 -14.50 9.86 18.05
#